data_b69bc79f7c404a0b3fe5d2c922bc3bd7
#
_entry.id   b69bc79f7c404a0b3fe5d2c922bc3bd7
#
_cell.length_a   1.000
_cell.length_b   1.000
_cell.length_c   1.000
_cell.angle_alpha   90.00
_cell.angle_beta   90.00
_cell.angle_gamma   90.00
#
_symmetry.space_group_name_H-M   'P 1'
#
loop_
_entity.id
_entity.type
_entity.pdbx_description
1 polymer ?
#
loop_
_entity_poly.entity_id
_entity_poly.type
_entity_poly.pdbx_seq_one_letter_code
_entity_poly.pdbx_strand_id
1 'polypeptide(L)'
;KAGVLKKYNVDEIYGLHIHPDFEEGYVGCKAGYLMAQNGEFNIDIIGKGGHGAIPQNTIDGIIIGANFVNSVQSIVSRNLNPMEGAVLTFGKMTAGSIRNIIAENVKLEGTMRCFNPDIYDTMKRRLLEFAKGFEIAYNCKVNVTIDDGYLAVNNDENLFDEFVEAIGKEKITKTEPLMISEDFSYYQKEVPGLFFMQGARNEEKGFVNGLHSLKFDFNEDIFYYELSTIYQMILNI
;
A
#
# COMPACT_ATOMS: atom_id res chain seq x y z
N LYS A 1 14.17 -4.07 -15.21
CA LYS A 1 15.23 -3.32 -15.94
C LYS A 1 16.19 -4.24 -16.69
N ALA A 2 16.43 -5.47 -16.25
CA ALA A 2 17.30 -6.45 -16.92
C ALA A 2 16.66 -7.10 -18.15
N GLY A 3 15.35 -6.91 -18.37
CA GLY A 3 14.63 -7.45 -19.53
C GLY A 3 14.52 -8.97 -19.58
N VAL A 4 14.61 -9.62 -18.41
CA VAL A 4 14.64 -11.10 -18.29
C VAL A 4 13.40 -11.73 -18.91
N LEU A 5 12.21 -11.21 -18.62
CA LEU A 5 10.95 -11.78 -19.15
C LEU A 5 10.94 -11.79 -20.67
N LYS A 6 11.29 -10.67 -21.31
CA LYS A 6 11.37 -10.58 -22.79
C LYS A 6 12.50 -11.44 -23.37
N LYS A 7 13.67 -11.48 -22.70
CA LYS A 7 14.83 -12.23 -23.15
C LYS A 7 14.57 -13.74 -23.25
N TYR A 8 13.78 -14.26 -22.32
CA TYR A 8 13.51 -15.71 -22.23
C TYR A 8 12.08 -16.07 -22.67
N ASN A 9 11.34 -15.12 -23.28
CA ASN A 9 9.97 -15.31 -23.74
C ASN A 9 9.09 -15.93 -22.65
N VAL A 10 9.09 -15.29 -21.47
CA VAL A 10 8.27 -15.74 -20.34
C VAL A 10 6.82 -15.37 -20.63
N ASP A 11 5.93 -16.35 -20.61
CA ASP A 11 4.50 -16.20 -20.90
C ASP A 11 3.70 -15.83 -19.65
N GLU A 12 4.11 -16.34 -18.49
CA GLU A 12 3.45 -16.16 -17.21
C GLU A 12 4.43 -16.23 -16.04
N ILE A 13 4.04 -15.74 -14.87
CA ILE A 13 4.89 -15.73 -13.68
C ILE A 13 4.11 -16.03 -12.41
N TYR A 14 4.71 -16.83 -11.55
CA TYR A 14 4.18 -17.16 -10.24
C TYR A 14 5.10 -16.65 -9.14
N GLY A 15 4.50 -16.15 -8.05
CA GLY A 15 5.23 -15.71 -6.86
C GLY A 15 4.53 -16.15 -5.60
N LEU A 16 5.28 -16.28 -4.51
CA LEU A 16 4.72 -16.63 -3.22
C LEU A 16 5.40 -15.87 -2.08
N HIS A 17 4.68 -15.76 -0.97
CA HIS A 17 5.20 -15.28 0.30
C HIS A 17 4.61 -16.12 1.44
N ILE A 18 5.38 -16.43 2.46
CA ILE A 18 4.86 -17.07 3.67
C ILE A 18 3.98 -16.07 4.42
N HIS A 19 2.87 -16.54 5.00
CA HIS A 19 1.96 -15.66 5.72
C HIS A 19 1.37 -16.34 6.97
N PRO A 20 1.53 -15.73 8.17
CA PRO A 20 1.13 -16.34 9.43
C PRO A 20 -0.38 -16.27 9.73
N ASP A 21 -1.18 -15.64 8.88
CA ASP A 21 -2.64 -15.62 9.03
C ASP A 21 -3.32 -16.84 8.37
N PHE A 22 -2.56 -17.61 7.59
CA PHE A 22 -3.04 -18.85 6.97
C PHE A 22 -2.37 -20.05 7.64
N GLU A 23 -3.17 -21.12 7.86
CA GLU A 23 -2.69 -22.35 8.45
C GLU A 23 -1.65 -23.06 7.58
N GLU A 24 -0.69 -23.71 8.21
CA GLU A 24 0.32 -24.55 7.57
C GLU A 24 -0.35 -25.60 6.67
N GLY A 25 0.10 -25.73 5.42
CA GLY A 25 -0.48 -26.64 4.43
C GLY A 25 -1.64 -26.07 3.60
N TYR A 26 -2.10 -24.86 3.93
CA TYR A 26 -3.09 -24.12 3.15
C TYR A 26 -2.48 -22.92 2.45
N VAL A 27 -3.18 -22.43 1.43
CA VAL A 27 -2.74 -21.31 0.59
C VAL A 27 -3.80 -20.21 0.60
N GLY A 28 -3.41 -19.00 0.96
CA GLY A 28 -4.23 -17.80 0.77
C GLY A 28 -4.06 -17.26 -0.64
N CYS A 29 -5.10 -17.34 -1.46
CA CYS A 29 -5.08 -16.80 -2.82
C CYS A 29 -6.47 -16.37 -3.27
N LYS A 30 -6.52 -15.48 -4.27
CA LYS A 30 -7.74 -15.07 -4.95
C LYS A 30 -7.43 -14.49 -6.33
N ALA A 31 -8.39 -14.55 -7.24
CA ALA A 31 -8.35 -13.79 -8.48
C ALA A 31 -8.53 -12.28 -8.23
N GLY A 32 -8.00 -11.47 -9.14
CA GLY A 32 -8.05 -10.02 -9.04
C GLY A 32 -7.13 -9.46 -7.95
N TYR A 33 -7.45 -8.29 -7.44
CA TYR A 33 -6.60 -7.57 -6.48
C TYR A 33 -6.39 -8.36 -5.18
N LEU A 34 -5.11 -8.66 -4.89
CA LEU A 34 -4.67 -9.34 -3.66
C LEU A 34 -3.97 -8.37 -2.71
N MET A 35 -3.08 -7.50 -3.22
CA MET A 35 -2.36 -6.52 -2.42
C MET A 35 -2.45 -5.13 -3.01
N ALA A 36 -2.36 -4.11 -2.15
CA ALA A 36 -2.56 -2.73 -2.53
C ALA A 36 -1.34 -2.13 -3.24
N GLN A 37 -1.61 -1.22 -4.17
CA GLN A 37 -0.66 -0.20 -4.59
C GLN A 37 -0.40 0.75 -3.42
N ASN A 38 0.84 1.22 -3.28
CA ASN A 38 1.23 2.18 -2.27
C ASN A 38 1.96 3.39 -2.85
N GLY A 39 1.94 4.48 -2.11
CA GLY A 39 2.77 5.65 -2.34
C GLY A 39 2.97 6.41 -1.04
N GLU A 40 4.05 7.16 -1.00
CA GLU A 40 4.37 8.08 0.08
C GLU A 40 4.24 9.51 -0.41
N PHE A 41 3.89 10.42 0.50
CA PHE A 41 3.84 11.82 0.16
C PHE A 41 4.44 12.69 1.28
N ASN A 42 5.08 13.75 0.86
CA ASN A 42 5.60 14.81 1.72
C ASN A 42 4.96 16.13 1.33
N ILE A 43 4.56 16.92 2.33
CA ILE A 43 3.94 18.23 2.12
C ILE A 43 4.66 19.24 3.00
N ASP A 44 5.26 20.23 2.36
CA ASP A 44 5.88 21.36 3.03
C ASP A 44 5.00 22.59 2.88
N ILE A 45 4.46 23.07 4.01
CA ILE A 45 3.65 24.30 4.06
C ILE A 45 4.55 25.42 4.61
N ILE A 46 4.65 26.49 3.83
CA ILE A 46 5.46 27.66 4.15
C ILE A 46 4.53 28.87 4.31
N GLY A 47 4.33 29.29 5.54
CA GLY A 47 3.59 30.47 5.90
C GLY A 47 4.51 31.69 6.14
N LYS A 48 4.21 32.44 7.22
CA LYS A 48 5.02 33.56 7.67
C LYS A 48 5.05 33.61 9.20
N GLY A 49 6.19 33.32 9.79
CA GLY A 49 6.39 33.34 11.22
C GLY A 49 6.31 34.74 11.83
N GLY A 50 6.17 34.79 13.15
CA GLY A 50 6.15 36.04 13.91
C GLY A 50 5.71 35.89 15.33
N HIS A 51 5.53 37.01 16.01
CA HIS A 51 5.15 37.04 17.44
C HIS A 51 3.72 36.52 17.65
N GLY A 52 3.53 35.55 18.55
CA GLY A 52 2.24 34.89 18.78
C GLY A 52 1.09 35.83 19.19
N ALA A 53 1.38 37.00 19.75
CA ALA A 53 0.39 38.01 20.10
C ALA A 53 0.10 39.04 18.97
N ILE A 54 0.74 38.92 17.81
CA ILE A 54 0.59 39.82 16.63
C ILE A 54 0.26 39.01 15.37
N PRO A 55 -0.82 38.19 15.40
CA PRO A 55 -1.11 37.24 14.33
C PRO A 55 -1.47 37.92 13.00
N GLN A 56 -1.98 39.14 13.01
CA GLN A 56 -2.36 39.88 11.79
C GLN A 56 -1.18 40.16 10.82
N ASN A 57 0.06 40.02 11.29
CA ASN A 57 1.27 40.24 10.47
C ASN A 57 1.92 38.92 10.01
N THR A 58 1.24 37.80 10.23
CA THR A 58 1.78 36.45 10.04
C THR A 58 0.85 35.60 9.19
N ILE A 59 1.32 34.40 8.85
CA ILE A 59 0.55 33.32 8.19
C ILE A 59 0.85 32.06 9.00
N ASP A 60 -0.10 31.62 9.81
CA ASP A 60 0.09 30.57 10.81
C ASP A 60 0.15 29.17 10.17
N GLY A 61 1.35 28.63 10.08
CA GLY A 61 1.58 27.31 9.49
C GLY A 61 0.87 26.19 10.26
N ILE A 62 0.78 26.25 11.60
CA ILE A 62 0.13 25.19 12.40
C ILE A 62 -1.37 25.13 12.06
N ILE A 63 -2.05 26.27 12.01
CA ILE A 63 -3.47 26.33 11.66
C ILE A 63 -3.70 25.79 10.23
N ILE A 64 -2.84 26.18 9.29
CA ILE A 64 -2.93 25.70 7.91
C ILE A 64 -2.70 24.19 7.85
N GLY A 65 -1.65 23.67 8.50
CA GLY A 65 -1.34 22.24 8.51
C GLY A 65 -2.46 21.40 9.13
N ALA A 66 -3.03 21.82 10.26
CA ALA A 66 -4.15 21.16 10.91
C ALA A 66 -5.40 21.10 10.00
N ASN A 67 -5.75 22.24 9.38
CA ASN A 67 -6.87 22.31 8.44
C ASN A 67 -6.62 21.49 7.17
N PHE A 68 -5.38 21.45 6.68
CA PHE A 68 -5.01 20.64 5.53
C PHE A 68 -5.23 19.16 5.82
N VAL A 69 -4.69 18.65 6.93
CA VAL A 69 -4.87 17.24 7.34
C VAL A 69 -6.36 16.87 7.41
N ASN A 70 -7.18 17.72 8.05
CA ASN A 70 -8.62 17.47 8.14
C ASN A 70 -9.32 17.51 6.78
N SER A 71 -9.01 18.50 5.94
CA SER A 71 -9.70 18.70 4.66
C SER A 71 -9.44 17.58 3.67
N VAL A 72 -8.20 17.09 3.57
CA VAL A 72 -7.86 16.05 2.61
C VAL A 72 -8.43 14.68 2.97
N GLN A 73 -8.91 14.45 4.21
CA GLN A 73 -9.67 13.23 4.53
C GLN A 73 -10.93 13.10 3.66
N SER A 74 -11.46 14.22 3.17
CA SER A 74 -12.59 14.23 2.24
C SER A 74 -12.27 13.62 0.87
N ILE A 75 -11.01 13.46 0.51
CA ILE A 75 -10.62 12.77 -0.72
C ILE A 75 -11.16 11.34 -0.68
N VAL A 76 -10.82 10.58 0.37
CA VAL A 76 -11.29 9.20 0.52
C VAL A 76 -12.81 9.17 0.75
N SER A 77 -13.31 9.98 1.67
CA SER A 77 -14.71 9.87 2.10
C SER A 77 -15.74 10.51 1.14
N ARG A 78 -15.33 11.39 0.20
CA ARG A 78 -16.25 12.17 -0.65
C ARG A 78 -15.88 12.23 -2.13
N ASN A 79 -14.70 11.80 -2.53
CA ASN A 79 -14.28 11.85 -3.94
C ASN A 79 -14.05 10.47 -4.56
N LEU A 80 -14.03 9.41 -3.76
CA LEU A 80 -13.88 8.03 -4.23
C LEU A 80 -15.21 7.29 -4.14
N ASN A 81 -15.33 6.23 -4.94
CA ASN A 81 -16.44 5.29 -4.80
C ASN A 81 -16.32 4.58 -3.43
N PRO A 82 -17.35 4.59 -2.57
CA PRO A 82 -17.29 3.99 -1.23
C PRO A 82 -17.12 2.47 -1.24
N MET A 83 -17.30 1.80 -2.40
CA MET A 83 -17.02 0.37 -2.57
C MET A 83 -15.53 0.08 -2.84
N GLU A 84 -14.72 1.09 -3.09
CA GLU A 84 -13.29 0.96 -3.36
C GLU A 84 -12.49 1.09 -2.06
N GLY A 85 -11.62 0.12 -1.80
CA GLY A 85 -10.71 0.17 -0.66
C GLY A 85 -9.59 1.19 -0.88
N ALA A 86 -9.56 2.26 -0.08
CA ALA A 86 -8.50 3.26 -0.14
C ALA A 86 -8.21 3.86 1.23
N VAL A 87 -6.95 4.18 1.49
CA VAL A 87 -6.51 4.90 2.69
C VAL A 87 -5.57 6.04 2.31
N LEU A 88 -5.69 7.16 3.04
CA LEU A 88 -4.78 8.29 3.00
C LEU A 88 -4.48 8.66 4.46
N THR A 89 -3.24 8.45 4.88
CA THR A 89 -2.83 8.57 6.27
C THR A 89 -1.68 9.56 6.40
N PHE A 90 -1.80 10.51 7.33
CA PHE A 90 -0.67 11.31 7.80
C PHE A 90 -0.04 10.61 9.02
N GLY A 91 1.17 10.11 8.86
CA GLY A 91 1.91 9.44 9.94
C GLY A 91 2.71 10.40 10.79
N LYS A 92 3.02 11.60 10.26
CA LYS A 92 3.86 12.56 10.96
C LYS A 92 3.53 13.99 10.57
N MET A 93 3.53 14.87 11.58
CA MET A 93 3.43 16.33 11.45
C MET A 93 4.50 16.99 12.31
N THR A 94 5.28 17.88 11.73
CA THR A 94 6.32 18.65 12.44
C THR A 94 6.10 20.12 12.18
N ALA A 95 5.97 20.92 13.25
CA ALA A 95 5.70 22.35 13.15
C ALA A 95 6.18 23.10 14.40
N GLY A 96 6.64 24.34 14.21
CA GLY A 96 6.99 25.25 15.27
C GLY A 96 8.25 24.90 16.05
N SER A 97 8.71 25.83 16.89
CA SER A 97 9.92 25.67 17.71
C SER A 97 9.71 26.11 19.17
N ILE A 98 8.87 27.13 19.38
CA ILE A 98 8.64 27.71 20.71
C ILE A 98 7.21 28.27 20.81
N ARG A 99 6.61 28.18 21.98
CA ARG A 99 5.19 28.46 22.25
C ARG A 99 4.67 29.88 21.95
N ASN A 100 5.54 30.88 21.89
CA ASN A 100 5.18 32.28 21.67
C ASN A 100 5.57 32.81 20.27
N ILE A 101 5.97 31.91 19.35
CA ILE A 101 6.26 32.24 17.97
C ILE A 101 5.33 31.45 17.07
N ILE A 102 4.65 32.13 16.15
CA ILE A 102 3.84 31.51 15.10
C ILE A 102 4.77 30.74 14.14
N ALA A 103 4.43 29.48 13.90
CA ALA A 103 5.22 28.61 13.05
C ALA A 103 5.14 29.02 11.57
N GLU A 104 6.29 29.20 10.95
CA GLU A 104 6.39 29.48 9.51
C GLU A 104 6.31 28.20 8.69
N ASN A 105 7.03 27.17 9.14
CA ASN A 105 7.20 25.93 8.38
C ASN A 105 6.45 24.78 9.07
N VAL A 106 5.72 24.01 8.23
CA VAL A 106 5.09 22.75 8.65
C VAL A 106 5.46 21.68 7.64
N LYS A 107 5.88 20.53 8.14
CA LYS A 107 6.11 19.33 7.33
C LYS A 107 5.11 18.25 7.73
N LEU A 108 4.41 17.72 6.72
CA LEU A 108 3.51 16.58 6.84
C LEU A 108 4.08 15.42 6.02
N GLU A 109 4.08 14.24 6.59
CA GLU A 109 4.53 13.01 5.93
C GLU A 109 3.42 11.97 6.02
N GLY A 110 3.14 11.29 4.91
CA GLY A 110 2.05 10.34 4.88
C GLY A 110 2.16 9.27 3.80
N THR A 111 1.19 8.38 3.77
CA THR A 111 1.07 7.30 2.80
C THR A 111 -0.34 7.20 2.25
N MET A 112 -0.46 6.75 1.01
CA MET A 112 -1.73 6.36 0.38
C MET A 112 -1.63 4.94 -0.12
N ARG A 113 -2.79 4.23 -0.05
CA ARG A 113 -2.93 2.85 -0.54
C ARG A 113 -4.30 2.65 -1.15
N CYS A 114 -4.36 1.90 -2.23
CA CYS A 114 -5.61 1.43 -2.82
C CYS A 114 -5.33 0.24 -3.74
N PHE A 115 -6.38 -0.40 -4.24
CA PHE A 115 -6.22 -1.52 -5.16
C PHE A 115 -6.30 -1.09 -6.62
N ASN A 116 -7.18 -0.15 -6.93
CA ASN A 116 -7.44 0.30 -8.29
C ASN A 116 -6.52 1.48 -8.67
N PRO A 117 -5.74 1.39 -9.77
CA PRO A 117 -4.87 2.47 -10.23
C PRO A 117 -5.61 3.80 -10.51
N ASP A 118 -6.83 3.77 -11.01
CA ASP A 118 -7.61 4.99 -11.28
C ASP A 118 -7.97 5.73 -9.98
N ILE A 119 -8.19 4.98 -8.91
CA ILE A 119 -8.40 5.53 -7.56
C ILE A 119 -7.11 6.18 -7.06
N TYR A 120 -5.97 5.52 -7.28
CA TYR A 120 -4.66 6.05 -6.90
C TYR A 120 -4.38 7.40 -7.59
N ASP A 121 -4.58 7.46 -8.90
CA ASP A 121 -4.40 8.68 -9.69
C ASP A 121 -5.38 9.79 -9.26
N THR A 122 -6.61 9.43 -8.91
CA THR A 122 -7.58 10.36 -8.35
C THR A 122 -7.10 10.93 -7.01
N MET A 123 -6.57 10.09 -6.11
CA MET A 123 -6.04 10.54 -4.82
C MET A 123 -4.87 11.51 -5.01
N LYS A 124 -3.92 11.20 -5.90
CA LYS A 124 -2.78 12.08 -6.23
C LYS A 124 -3.26 13.43 -6.75
N ARG A 125 -4.10 13.41 -7.76
CA ARG A 125 -4.66 14.63 -8.37
C ARG A 125 -5.38 15.48 -7.34
N ARG A 126 -6.26 14.89 -6.53
CA ARG A 126 -7.00 15.60 -5.49
C ARG A 126 -6.09 16.21 -4.42
N LEU A 127 -5.04 15.49 -4.01
CA LEU A 127 -4.07 16.00 -3.04
C LEU A 127 -3.38 17.28 -3.55
N LEU A 128 -2.98 17.29 -4.82
CA LEU A 128 -2.39 18.47 -5.47
C LEU A 128 -3.39 19.64 -5.62
N GLU A 129 -4.66 19.34 -5.92
CA GLU A 129 -5.72 20.36 -6.00
C GLU A 129 -6.01 20.99 -4.63
N PHE A 130 -6.03 20.18 -3.55
CA PHE A 130 -6.14 20.71 -2.18
C PHE A 130 -4.96 21.62 -1.85
N ALA A 131 -3.72 21.20 -2.16
CA ALA A 131 -2.54 22.02 -1.94
C ALA A 131 -2.67 23.39 -2.60
N LYS A 132 -3.11 23.40 -3.88
CA LYS A 132 -3.33 24.65 -4.63
C LYS A 132 -4.44 25.50 -4.03
N GLY A 133 -5.54 24.89 -3.58
CA GLY A 133 -6.63 25.58 -2.89
C GLY A 133 -6.17 26.24 -1.59
N PHE A 134 -5.34 25.57 -0.82
CA PHE A 134 -4.77 26.11 0.43
C PHE A 134 -3.79 27.25 0.17
N GLU A 135 -2.95 27.19 -0.87
CA GLU A 135 -2.10 28.33 -1.26
C GLU A 135 -2.92 29.59 -1.48
N ILE A 136 -4.03 29.48 -2.21
CA ILE A 136 -4.92 30.61 -2.51
C ILE A 136 -5.65 31.10 -1.26
N ALA A 137 -6.22 30.18 -0.47
CA ALA A 137 -7.05 30.52 0.69
C ALA A 137 -6.26 31.17 1.82
N TYR A 138 -5.00 30.74 2.04
CA TYR A 138 -4.18 31.19 3.14
C TYR A 138 -3.02 32.10 2.74
N ASN A 139 -2.86 32.38 1.46
CA ASN A 139 -1.71 33.15 0.92
C ASN A 139 -0.37 32.59 1.39
N CYS A 140 -0.23 31.28 1.34
CA CYS A 140 0.96 30.52 1.74
C CYS A 140 1.55 29.75 0.53
N LYS A 141 2.62 29.01 0.75
CA LYS A 141 3.17 28.06 -0.21
C LYS A 141 2.94 26.64 0.25
N VAL A 142 2.53 25.74 -0.65
CA VAL A 142 2.35 24.32 -0.33
C VAL A 142 3.04 23.48 -1.40
N ASN A 143 4.18 22.91 -1.05
CA ASN A 143 4.92 22.01 -1.95
C ASN A 143 4.50 20.56 -1.60
N VAL A 144 4.15 19.79 -2.62
CA VAL A 144 3.78 18.37 -2.50
C VAL A 144 4.75 17.54 -3.32
N THR A 145 5.35 16.55 -2.69
CA THR A 145 6.14 15.50 -3.36
C THR A 145 5.44 14.18 -3.14
N ILE A 146 5.27 13.40 -4.19
CA ILE A 146 4.65 12.07 -4.14
C ILE A 146 5.63 11.09 -4.75
N ASP A 147 5.99 10.08 -3.98
CA ASP A 147 6.86 8.98 -4.38
C ASP A 147 5.99 7.74 -4.58
N ASP A 148 5.82 7.31 -5.84
CA ASP A 148 5.07 6.12 -6.18
C ASP A 148 5.86 4.88 -5.75
N GLY A 149 5.24 4.02 -4.95
CA GLY A 149 5.77 2.73 -4.51
C GLY A 149 5.42 1.61 -5.48
N TYR A 150 5.06 0.45 -4.94
CA TYR A 150 4.66 -0.72 -5.73
C TYR A 150 3.26 -0.55 -6.31
N LEU A 151 3.02 -1.17 -7.45
CA LEU A 151 1.68 -1.31 -8.02
C LEU A 151 0.84 -2.28 -7.19
N ALA A 152 -0.46 -2.35 -7.46
CA ALA A 152 -1.30 -3.39 -6.85
C ALA A 152 -0.94 -4.77 -7.42
N VAL A 153 -0.85 -5.78 -6.56
CA VAL A 153 -0.82 -7.18 -7.01
C VAL A 153 -2.22 -7.54 -7.46
N ASN A 154 -2.35 -7.83 -8.75
CA ASN A 154 -3.61 -8.17 -9.40
C ASN A 154 -3.46 -9.52 -10.10
N ASN A 155 -3.95 -10.57 -9.45
CA ASN A 155 -3.85 -11.94 -9.95
C ASN A 155 -4.71 -12.15 -11.19
N ASP A 156 -4.11 -12.72 -12.23
CA ASP A 156 -4.81 -13.11 -13.44
C ASP A 156 -5.89 -14.17 -13.13
N GLU A 157 -7.10 -14.00 -13.68
CA GLU A 157 -8.24 -14.87 -13.38
C GLU A 157 -8.04 -16.29 -13.94
N ASN A 158 -7.44 -16.41 -15.15
CA ASN A 158 -7.22 -17.72 -15.75
C ASN A 158 -6.14 -18.49 -14.98
N LEU A 159 -5.03 -17.82 -14.63
CA LEU A 159 -3.97 -18.44 -13.82
C LEU A 159 -4.47 -18.83 -12.43
N PHE A 160 -5.41 -18.06 -11.87
CA PHE A 160 -6.04 -18.45 -10.61
C PHE A 160 -6.89 -19.70 -10.75
N ASP A 161 -7.69 -19.83 -11.79
CA ASP A 161 -8.54 -21.00 -12.03
C ASP A 161 -7.67 -22.24 -12.27
N GLU A 162 -6.62 -22.15 -13.09
CA GLU A 162 -5.64 -23.21 -13.31
C GLU A 162 -4.92 -23.61 -12.01
N PHE A 163 -4.55 -22.66 -11.21
CA PHE A 163 -3.94 -22.88 -9.89
C PHE A 163 -4.87 -23.67 -8.95
N VAL A 164 -6.15 -23.27 -8.87
CA VAL A 164 -7.15 -23.97 -8.05
C VAL A 164 -7.36 -25.39 -8.54
N GLU A 165 -7.36 -25.63 -9.86
CA GLU A 165 -7.49 -26.98 -10.43
C GLU A 165 -6.27 -27.83 -10.09
N ALA A 166 -5.06 -27.26 -10.20
CA ALA A 166 -3.80 -27.96 -9.95
C ALA A 166 -3.61 -28.40 -8.49
N ILE A 167 -3.91 -27.54 -7.51
CA ILE A 167 -3.61 -27.82 -6.11
C ILE A 167 -4.80 -28.34 -5.28
N GLY A 168 -6.01 -28.21 -5.83
CA GLY A 168 -7.26 -28.59 -5.17
C GLY A 168 -7.89 -27.42 -4.38
N LYS A 169 -9.18 -27.21 -4.59
CA LYS A 169 -9.94 -26.11 -4.00
C LYS A 169 -9.96 -26.14 -2.46
N GLU A 170 -9.87 -27.32 -1.87
CA GLU A 170 -9.86 -27.52 -0.42
C GLU A 170 -8.61 -26.98 0.26
N LYS A 171 -7.53 -26.76 -0.49
CA LYS A 171 -6.30 -26.15 0.01
C LYS A 171 -6.29 -24.63 -0.07
N ILE A 172 -7.23 -24.03 -0.82
CA ILE A 172 -7.35 -22.60 -0.94
C ILE A 172 -8.16 -22.01 0.21
N THR A 173 -7.53 -21.20 1.03
CA THR A 173 -8.22 -20.35 1.99
C THR A 173 -8.68 -19.08 1.31
N LYS A 174 -9.98 -18.79 1.39
CA LYS A 174 -10.51 -17.52 0.90
C LYS A 174 -9.82 -16.38 1.62
N THR A 175 -9.22 -15.46 0.86
CA THR A 175 -8.56 -14.27 1.41
C THR A 175 -9.24 -13.00 0.91
N GLU A 176 -9.34 -12.01 1.81
CA GLU A 176 -9.71 -10.66 1.42
C GLU A 176 -8.45 -9.91 0.92
N PRO A 177 -8.62 -8.87 0.11
CA PRO A 177 -7.50 -8.05 -0.32
C PRO A 177 -6.76 -7.42 0.87
N LEU A 178 -5.43 -7.40 0.81
CA LEU A 178 -4.56 -6.91 1.88
C LEU A 178 -4.00 -5.52 1.56
N MET A 179 -4.03 -4.61 2.53
CA MET A 179 -3.46 -3.25 2.38
C MET A 179 -1.93 -3.21 2.50
N ILE A 180 -1.25 -4.34 2.35
CA ILE A 180 0.20 -4.45 2.18
C ILE A 180 0.56 -4.38 0.70
N SER A 181 1.82 -4.22 0.36
CA SER A 181 2.30 -4.10 -1.01
C SER A 181 3.46 -5.03 -1.28
N GLU A 182 3.64 -5.43 -2.56
CA GLU A 182 4.61 -6.42 -2.99
C GLU A 182 5.20 -6.02 -4.35
N ASP A 183 6.51 -6.19 -4.53
CA ASP A 183 7.20 -5.81 -5.76
C ASP A 183 6.92 -6.76 -6.94
N PHE A 184 6.36 -7.93 -6.67
CA PHE A 184 5.86 -8.86 -7.69
C PHE A 184 4.91 -8.19 -8.68
N SER A 185 4.19 -7.17 -8.27
CA SER A 185 3.30 -6.35 -9.11
C SER A 185 3.98 -5.78 -10.36
N TYR A 186 5.29 -5.54 -10.31
CA TYR A 186 6.04 -5.08 -11.48
C TYR A 186 6.24 -6.18 -12.54
N TYR A 187 6.27 -7.45 -12.15
CA TYR A 187 6.28 -8.56 -13.10
C TYR A 187 4.91 -8.69 -13.76
N GLN A 188 3.84 -8.58 -12.99
CA GLN A 188 2.46 -8.63 -13.49
C GLN A 188 2.12 -7.49 -14.47
N LYS A 189 2.89 -6.42 -14.47
CA LYS A 189 2.80 -5.35 -15.48
C LYS A 189 3.25 -5.80 -16.87
N GLU A 190 4.13 -6.78 -16.95
CA GLU A 190 4.77 -7.22 -18.20
C GLU A 190 4.15 -8.52 -18.74
N VAL A 191 3.72 -9.43 -17.85
CA VAL A 191 3.13 -10.73 -18.20
C VAL A 191 2.04 -11.09 -17.19
N PRO A 192 1.05 -11.94 -17.54
CA PRO A 192 0.12 -12.51 -16.59
C PRO A 192 0.84 -13.13 -15.39
N GLY A 193 0.32 -12.92 -14.18
CA GLY A 193 0.99 -13.42 -12.99
C GLY A 193 0.02 -13.79 -11.87
N LEU A 194 0.40 -14.79 -11.10
CA LEU A 194 -0.31 -15.22 -9.91
C LEU A 194 0.61 -15.15 -8.69
N PHE A 195 0.16 -14.44 -7.67
CA PHE A 195 0.82 -14.37 -6.37
C PHE A 195 -0.05 -15.03 -5.30
N PHE A 196 0.54 -15.85 -4.45
CA PHE A 196 -0.19 -16.53 -3.40
C PHE A 196 0.56 -16.50 -2.06
N MET A 197 -0.18 -16.67 -0.98
CA MET A 197 0.34 -16.71 0.38
C MET A 197 0.40 -18.16 0.86
N GLN A 198 1.61 -18.66 1.12
CA GLN A 198 1.78 -19.96 1.76
C GLN A 198 1.54 -19.83 3.26
N GLY A 199 0.62 -20.62 3.79
CA GLY A 199 0.29 -20.64 5.22
C GLY A 199 1.47 -21.08 6.08
N ALA A 200 1.75 -20.30 7.11
CA ALA A 200 2.83 -20.52 8.07
C ALA A 200 2.35 -20.59 9.52
N ARG A 201 1.03 -20.46 9.76
CA ARG A 201 0.44 -20.54 11.09
C ARG A 201 0.42 -21.96 11.60
N ASN A 202 0.94 -22.16 12.80
CA ASN A 202 0.84 -23.44 13.51
C ASN A 202 0.70 -23.17 15.01
N GLU A 203 -0.54 -23.26 15.52
CA GLU A 203 -0.83 -22.99 16.95
C GLU A 203 -0.21 -24.02 17.88
N GLU A 204 -0.17 -25.28 17.47
CA GLU A 204 0.40 -26.36 18.29
C GLU A 204 1.90 -26.18 18.52
N LYS A 205 2.61 -25.66 17.50
CA LYS A 205 4.05 -25.38 17.58
C LYS A 205 4.35 -23.96 18.09
N GLY A 206 3.33 -23.12 18.29
CA GLY A 206 3.45 -21.74 18.76
C GLY A 206 3.83 -20.72 17.68
N PHE A 207 3.75 -21.05 16.39
CA PHE A 207 4.02 -20.17 15.27
C PHE A 207 2.77 -19.34 14.93
N VAL A 208 2.53 -18.30 15.71
CA VAL A 208 1.31 -17.47 15.67
C VAL A 208 1.59 -15.97 15.54
N ASN A 209 2.87 -15.59 15.50
CA ASN A 209 3.26 -14.18 15.47
C ASN A 209 3.23 -13.64 14.04
N GLY A 210 2.76 -12.39 13.89
CA GLY A 210 2.67 -11.72 12.59
C GLY A 210 4.05 -11.44 11.96
N LEU A 211 4.04 -11.18 10.65
CA LEU A 211 5.20 -10.73 9.89
C LEU A 211 5.82 -9.48 10.56
N HIS A 212 7.15 -9.35 10.44
CA HIS A 212 7.95 -8.26 11.05
C HIS A 212 7.94 -8.21 12.59
N SER A 213 7.32 -9.19 13.26
CA SER A 213 7.49 -9.37 14.71
C SER A 213 8.88 -9.92 15.03
N LEU A 214 9.48 -9.46 16.11
CA LEU A 214 10.73 -10.07 16.64
C LEU A 214 10.56 -11.53 17.08
N LYS A 215 9.31 -11.99 17.22
CA LYS A 215 8.94 -13.35 17.60
C LYS A 215 8.37 -14.14 16.41
N PHE A 216 8.44 -13.57 15.19
CA PHE A 216 8.02 -14.29 13.99
C PHE A 216 8.91 -15.52 13.80
N ASP A 217 8.27 -16.65 13.64
CA ASP A 217 8.91 -17.94 13.39
C ASP A 217 7.93 -18.85 12.64
N PHE A 218 8.41 -19.88 11.98
CA PHE A 218 7.59 -20.81 11.21
C PHE A 218 8.24 -22.20 11.17
N ASN A 219 7.44 -23.21 10.86
CA ASN A 219 7.93 -24.55 10.65
C ASN A 219 8.58 -24.69 9.27
N GLU A 220 9.84 -25.10 9.21
CA GLU A 220 10.57 -25.28 7.95
C GLU A 220 9.95 -26.35 7.04
N ASP A 221 9.08 -27.23 7.56
CA ASP A 221 8.33 -28.18 6.75
C ASP A 221 7.40 -27.48 5.71
N ILE A 222 7.12 -26.20 5.86
CA ILE A 222 6.33 -25.44 4.86
C ILE A 222 7.02 -25.44 3.49
N PHE A 223 8.34 -25.54 3.42
CA PHE A 223 9.07 -25.65 2.15
C PHE A 223 8.69 -26.90 1.35
N TYR A 224 8.32 -27.99 2.02
CA TYR A 224 7.77 -29.17 1.32
C TYR A 224 6.39 -28.91 0.74
N TYR A 225 5.56 -28.13 1.44
CA TYR A 225 4.24 -27.73 0.90
C TYR A 225 4.40 -26.80 -0.29
N GLU A 226 5.32 -25.82 -0.21
CA GLU A 226 5.63 -24.90 -1.31
C GLU A 226 6.13 -25.66 -2.55
N LEU A 227 7.11 -26.54 -2.37
CA LEU A 227 7.64 -27.38 -3.46
C LEU A 227 6.56 -28.27 -4.05
N SER A 228 5.68 -28.86 -3.22
CA SER A 228 4.56 -29.67 -3.68
C SER A 228 3.58 -28.85 -4.51
N THR A 229 3.25 -27.63 -4.05
CA THR A 229 2.36 -26.70 -4.76
C THR A 229 2.95 -26.35 -6.13
N ILE A 230 4.20 -25.92 -6.18
CA ILE A 230 4.88 -25.56 -7.43
C ILE A 230 4.96 -26.78 -8.37
N TYR A 231 5.28 -27.95 -7.84
CA TYR A 231 5.37 -29.18 -8.63
C TYR A 231 4.01 -29.57 -9.26
N GLN A 232 2.94 -29.47 -8.48
CA GLN A 232 1.58 -29.72 -9.00
C GLN A 232 1.20 -28.72 -10.09
N MET A 233 1.57 -27.46 -9.96
CA MET A 233 1.35 -26.45 -11.00
C MET A 233 2.08 -26.84 -12.29
N ILE A 234 3.38 -27.16 -12.22
CA ILE A 234 4.20 -27.53 -13.39
C ILE A 234 3.67 -28.78 -14.12
N LEU A 235 3.06 -29.73 -13.40
CA LEU A 235 2.51 -30.95 -14.00
C LEU A 235 1.18 -30.72 -14.72
N ASN A 236 0.48 -29.62 -14.43
CA ASN A 236 -0.86 -29.34 -14.98
C ASN A 236 -0.87 -28.18 -16.00
N ILE A 237 0.30 -27.56 -16.24
CA ILE A 237 0.57 -26.66 -17.36
C ILE A 237 1.03 -27.52 -18.56
#